data_bef05fda806da3ed8e0f67b01b5c8aa0
#
_entry.id   bef05fda806da3ed8e0f67b01b5c8aa0
#
_cell.length_a   1.000
_cell.length_b   1.000
_cell.length_c   1.000
_cell.angle_alpha   90.00
_cell.angle_beta   90.00
_cell.angle_gamma   90.00
#
_symmetry.space_group_name_H-M   'P 1'
#
loop_
_entity.id
_entity.type
_entity.pdbx_description
1 polymer ?
#
loop_
_entity_poly.entity_id
_entity_poly.type
_entity_poly.pdbx_seq_one_letter_code
_entity_poly.pdbx_strand_id
1 'polypeptide(L)'
;MKTMKIAPSILSADYANFESELKRLEAAGADYAHIDVMDGHFVPNISFGAGVVESMRPHSKLVFDCHLMVTNPEHHIEEFARAGADIISIHVEATPHIHGALQKIRQAGVKASVVINPGTPVDSIKHVLNLVDQVLVMTVNPGFGGQAFLPETMDKVRELAALREEKGLDFDIEVDGGIDAQSISQAKEAGANVFVAGSYVFNGDVKERVQTLRDAVNG
;
A
#
# COMPACT_ATOMS: atom_id res chain seq x y z
N MET A 1 9.83 10.77 15.03
CA MET A 1 9.87 10.50 13.56
C MET A 1 9.27 9.13 13.31
N LYS A 2 8.52 8.95 12.23
CA LYS A 2 8.03 7.64 11.80
C LYS A 2 9.15 6.80 11.20
N THR A 3 9.11 5.47 11.39
CA THR A 3 10.06 4.54 10.76
C THR A 3 9.79 4.46 9.26
N MET A 4 10.83 4.57 8.44
CA MET A 4 10.74 4.42 6.98
C MET A 4 10.64 2.94 6.61
N LYS A 5 9.67 2.59 5.76
CA LYS A 5 9.33 1.20 5.39
C LYS A 5 9.34 1.04 3.88
N ILE A 6 9.96 -0.01 3.40
CA ILE A 6 9.98 -0.38 1.98
C ILE A 6 8.98 -1.54 1.78
N ALA A 7 8.03 -1.33 0.89
CA ALA A 7 6.91 -2.22 0.62
C ALA A 7 6.90 -2.65 -0.86
N PRO A 8 7.71 -3.63 -1.29
CA PRO A 8 7.68 -4.07 -2.68
C PRO A 8 6.33 -4.66 -3.06
N SER A 9 5.75 -4.19 -4.21
CA SER A 9 4.50 -4.76 -4.74
C SER A 9 4.76 -6.03 -5.52
N ILE A 10 4.20 -7.14 -5.05
CA ILE A 10 4.29 -8.45 -5.71
C ILE A 10 3.46 -8.53 -7.01
N LEU A 11 2.70 -7.49 -7.35
CA LEU A 11 2.08 -7.37 -8.68
C LEU A 11 3.11 -7.47 -9.81
N SER A 12 4.36 -7.06 -9.56
CA SER A 12 5.46 -7.12 -10.52
C SER A 12 6.35 -8.38 -10.37
N ALA A 13 6.04 -9.28 -9.45
CA ALA A 13 6.78 -10.52 -9.20
C ALA A 13 6.38 -11.65 -10.18
N ASP A 14 7.13 -12.73 -10.15
CA ASP A 14 6.75 -13.97 -10.85
C ASP A 14 5.66 -14.71 -10.09
N TYR A 15 4.43 -14.66 -10.58
CA TYR A 15 3.24 -15.28 -9.95
C TYR A 15 3.35 -16.79 -9.80
N ALA A 16 4.11 -17.47 -10.67
CA ALA A 16 4.34 -18.92 -10.55
C ALA A 16 5.28 -19.29 -9.40
N ASN A 17 6.01 -18.31 -8.83
CA ASN A 17 7.08 -18.53 -7.87
C ASN A 17 7.00 -17.62 -6.63
N PHE A 18 5.80 -17.26 -6.17
CA PHE A 18 5.61 -16.31 -5.05
C PHE A 18 6.39 -16.69 -3.78
N GLU A 19 6.51 -17.96 -3.42
CA GLU A 19 7.30 -18.37 -2.26
C GLU A 19 8.76 -17.91 -2.38
N SER A 20 9.39 -18.13 -3.54
CA SER A 20 10.77 -17.71 -3.77
C SER A 20 10.91 -16.21 -3.83
N GLU A 21 9.94 -15.50 -4.41
CA GLU A 21 9.93 -14.04 -4.48
C GLU A 21 9.81 -13.41 -3.08
N LEU A 22 8.94 -13.91 -2.22
CA LEU A 22 8.81 -13.47 -0.84
C LEU A 22 10.10 -13.68 -0.04
N LYS A 23 10.76 -14.84 -0.20
CA LYS A 23 12.06 -15.10 0.43
C LYS A 23 13.15 -14.15 -0.06
N ARG A 24 13.14 -13.78 -1.35
CA ARG A 24 14.07 -12.77 -1.90
C ARG A 24 13.83 -11.40 -1.27
N LEU A 25 12.58 -10.98 -1.10
CA LEU A 25 12.21 -9.73 -0.45
C LEU A 25 12.65 -9.70 1.02
N GLU A 26 12.42 -10.78 1.77
CA GLU A 26 12.87 -10.90 3.16
C GLU A 26 14.41 -10.80 3.25
N ALA A 27 15.13 -11.53 2.41
CA ALA A 27 16.60 -11.49 2.36
C ALA A 27 17.15 -10.11 1.94
N ALA A 28 16.38 -9.34 1.18
CA ALA A 28 16.71 -7.97 0.80
C ALA A 28 16.41 -6.94 1.90
N GLY A 29 15.72 -7.33 2.98
CA GLY A 29 15.37 -6.44 4.08
C GLY A 29 14.15 -5.55 3.80
N ALA A 30 13.22 -6.01 2.95
CA ALA A 30 11.90 -5.38 2.81
C ALA A 30 11.12 -5.47 4.13
N ASP A 31 10.22 -4.50 4.36
CA ASP A 31 9.39 -4.47 5.56
C ASP A 31 8.02 -5.12 5.29
N TYR A 32 7.46 -4.88 4.10
CA TYR A 32 6.15 -5.34 3.68
C TYR A 32 6.25 -6.14 2.38
N ALA A 33 5.26 -6.99 2.16
CA ALA A 33 4.84 -7.41 0.83
C ALA A 33 3.53 -6.68 0.52
N HIS A 34 3.56 -5.76 -0.43
CA HIS A 34 2.36 -5.06 -0.88
C HIS A 34 1.64 -5.91 -1.93
N ILE A 35 0.34 -6.12 -1.72
CA ILE A 35 -0.47 -7.10 -2.43
C ILE A 35 -1.62 -6.39 -3.12
N ASP A 36 -1.45 -6.09 -4.41
CA ASP A 36 -2.44 -5.40 -5.24
C ASP A 36 -3.53 -6.35 -5.73
N VAL A 37 -4.73 -6.23 -5.16
CA VAL A 37 -5.91 -7.04 -5.49
C VAL A 37 -6.83 -6.26 -6.41
N MET A 38 -7.12 -6.80 -7.59
CA MET A 38 -7.89 -6.15 -8.65
C MET A 38 -8.98 -7.06 -9.17
N ASP A 39 -10.21 -6.53 -9.36
CA ASP A 39 -11.41 -7.29 -9.71
C ASP A 39 -11.87 -7.11 -11.16
N GLY A 40 -11.22 -6.26 -11.95
CA GLY A 40 -11.63 -5.95 -13.32
C GLY A 40 -12.85 -5.01 -13.42
N HIS A 41 -13.34 -4.47 -12.30
CA HIS A 41 -14.46 -3.53 -12.24
C HIS A 41 -14.04 -2.17 -11.69
N PHE A 42 -13.51 -2.12 -10.48
CA PHE A 42 -12.97 -0.89 -9.90
C PHE A 42 -11.76 -0.39 -10.71
N VAL A 43 -10.92 -1.32 -11.16
CA VAL A 43 -9.85 -1.10 -12.12
C VAL A 43 -9.97 -2.10 -13.28
N PRO A 44 -9.45 -1.78 -14.51
CA PRO A 44 -9.68 -2.62 -15.67
C PRO A 44 -8.87 -3.92 -15.70
N ASN A 45 -7.96 -4.14 -14.74
CA ASN A 45 -7.13 -5.34 -14.64
C ASN A 45 -7.69 -6.31 -13.58
N ILE A 46 -7.34 -7.59 -13.71
CA ILE A 46 -7.60 -8.65 -12.72
C ILE A 46 -6.26 -9.18 -12.25
N SER A 47 -6.05 -9.28 -10.93
CA SER A 47 -4.82 -9.85 -10.38
C SER A 47 -5.09 -11.20 -9.69
N PHE A 48 -5.22 -11.21 -8.38
CA PHE A 48 -5.43 -12.42 -7.57
C PHE A 48 -6.27 -12.07 -6.33
N GLY A 49 -6.82 -13.12 -5.69
CA GLY A 49 -7.70 -12.98 -4.54
C GLY A 49 -7.12 -13.55 -3.25
N ALA A 50 -7.97 -13.64 -2.23
CA ALA A 50 -7.60 -14.07 -0.87
C ALA A 50 -6.97 -15.48 -0.80
N GLY A 51 -7.36 -16.41 -1.69
CA GLY A 51 -6.76 -17.74 -1.73
C GLY A 51 -5.27 -17.73 -2.05
N VAL A 52 -4.79 -16.77 -2.86
CA VAL A 52 -3.35 -16.60 -3.11
C VAL A 52 -2.65 -16.06 -1.86
N VAL A 53 -3.25 -15.09 -1.18
CA VAL A 53 -2.73 -14.54 0.09
C VAL A 53 -2.61 -15.63 1.15
N GLU A 54 -3.65 -16.46 1.31
CA GLU A 54 -3.65 -17.60 2.22
C GLU A 54 -2.52 -18.60 1.91
N SER A 55 -2.31 -18.88 0.63
CA SER A 55 -1.23 -19.78 0.19
C SER A 55 0.16 -19.21 0.44
N MET A 56 0.34 -17.88 0.34
CA MET A 56 1.61 -17.21 0.57
C MET A 56 1.95 -17.04 2.05
N ARG A 57 0.94 -16.87 2.91
CA ARG A 57 1.13 -16.51 4.32
C ARG A 57 2.09 -17.41 5.09
N PRO A 58 2.03 -18.76 4.99
CA PRO A 58 2.96 -19.66 5.70
C PRO A 58 4.43 -19.51 5.27
N HIS A 59 4.69 -18.92 4.11
CA HIS A 59 6.03 -18.85 3.50
C HIS A 59 6.77 -17.54 3.79
N SER A 60 6.14 -16.56 4.47
CA SER A 60 6.76 -15.25 4.74
C SER A 60 6.39 -14.69 6.09
N LYS A 61 7.34 -13.94 6.68
CA LYS A 61 7.14 -13.13 7.89
C LYS A 61 6.94 -11.64 7.61
N LEU A 62 7.02 -11.23 6.35
CA LEU A 62 6.73 -9.84 5.95
C LEU A 62 5.31 -9.45 6.38
N VAL A 63 5.12 -8.18 6.65
CA VAL A 63 3.78 -7.62 6.80
C VAL A 63 3.06 -7.72 5.45
N PHE A 64 1.90 -8.36 5.42
CA PHE A 64 1.05 -8.45 4.23
C PHE A 64 0.09 -7.28 4.20
N ASP A 65 0.40 -6.31 3.36
CA ASP A 65 -0.42 -5.12 3.11
C ASP A 65 -1.28 -5.34 1.88
N CYS A 66 -2.56 -5.69 2.09
CA CYS A 66 -3.49 -6.02 1.04
C CYS A 66 -4.25 -4.77 0.57
N HIS A 67 -3.91 -4.29 -0.62
CA HIS A 67 -4.53 -3.14 -1.27
C HIS A 67 -5.67 -3.62 -2.18
N LEU A 68 -6.91 -3.38 -1.74
CA LEU A 68 -8.12 -3.86 -2.41
C LEU A 68 -8.63 -2.82 -3.41
N MET A 69 -8.25 -2.96 -4.67
CA MET A 69 -8.81 -2.22 -5.81
C MET A 69 -10.02 -2.99 -6.37
N VAL A 70 -11.06 -3.10 -5.56
CA VAL A 70 -12.26 -3.89 -5.85
C VAL A 70 -13.52 -3.09 -5.54
N THR A 71 -14.59 -3.37 -6.25
CA THR A 71 -15.91 -2.81 -5.98
C THR A 71 -16.52 -3.44 -4.72
N ASN A 72 -17.13 -2.62 -3.86
CA ASN A 72 -17.72 -3.06 -2.59
C ASN A 72 -16.73 -3.85 -1.70
N PRO A 73 -15.58 -3.26 -1.33
CA PRO A 73 -14.50 -3.94 -0.62
C PRO A 73 -14.95 -4.53 0.73
N GLU A 74 -16.02 -4.00 1.34
CA GLU A 74 -16.60 -4.50 2.60
C GLU A 74 -17.07 -5.96 2.53
N HIS A 75 -17.29 -6.50 1.34
CA HIS A 75 -17.65 -7.91 1.15
C HIS A 75 -16.44 -8.84 1.26
N HIS A 76 -15.22 -8.32 1.10
CA HIS A 76 -13.98 -9.09 1.03
C HIS A 76 -13.14 -9.02 2.31
N ILE A 77 -13.43 -8.10 3.23
CA ILE A 77 -12.60 -7.84 4.43
C ILE A 77 -12.35 -9.11 5.24
N GLU A 78 -13.41 -9.88 5.54
CA GLU A 78 -13.28 -11.06 6.39
C GLU A 78 -12.46 -12.18 5.76
N GLU A 79 -12.55 -12.36 4.44
CA GLU A 79 -11.77 -13.39 3.76
C GLU A 79 -10.29 -13.04 3.68
N PHE A 80 -9.94 -11.75 3.42
CA PHE A 80 -8.55 -11.29 3.43
C PHE A 80 -7.95 -11.31 4.84
N ALA A 81 -8.72 -10.95 5.87
CA ALA A 81 -8.30 -11.08 7.26
C ALA A 81 -7.96 -12.52 7.63
N ARG A 82 -8.83 -13.49 7.26
CA ARG A 82 -8.57 -14.93 7.49
C ARG A 82 -7.40 -15.46 6.68
N ALA A 83 -7.21 -14.94 5.48
CA ALA A 83 -6.08 -15.31 4.61
C ALA A 83 -4.72 -14.86 5.15
N GLY A 84 -4.69 -13.99 6.15
CA GLY A 84 -3.48 -13.55 6.84
C GLY A 84 -2.98 -12.16 6.44
N ALA A 85 -3.86 -11.28 5.94
CA ALA A 85 -3.55 -9.87 5.79
C ALA A 85 -3.24 -9.24 7.16
N ASP A 86 -2.17 -8.45 7.26
CA ASP A 86 -1.83 -7.64 8.44
C ASP A 86 -2.42 -6.24 8.33
N ILE A 87 -2.55 -5.72 7.12
CA ILE A 87 -3.16 -4.43 6.78
C ILE A 87 -4.14 -4.68 5.63
N ILE A 88 -5.31 -4.05 5.67
CA ILE A 88 -6.26 -4.01 4.55
C ILE A 88 -6.50 -2.56 4.18
N SER A 89 -6.14 -2.21 2.94
CA SER A 89 -6.27 -0.88 2.35
C SER A 89 -7.44 -0.85 1.37
N ILE A 90 -8.43 0.02 1.63
CA ILE A 90 -9.64 0.14 0.81
C ILE A 90 -9.83 1.56 0.30
N HIS A 91 -10.22 1.69 -0.96
CA HIS A 91 -10.46 2.98 -1.60
C HIS A 91 -11.73 3.65 -1.08
N VAL A 92 -11.63 4.96 -0.76
CA VAL A 92 -12.81 5.77 -0.41
C VAL A 92 -13.81 5.82 -1.57
N GLU A 93 -13.32 5.71 -2.81
CA GLU A 93 -14.14 5.73 -4.03
C GLU A 93 -14.86 4.40 -4.29
N ALA A 94 -14.48 3.32 -3.63
CA ALA A 94 -15.01 1.98 -3.88
C ALA A 94 -16.27 1.64 -3.07
N THR A 95 -16.60 2.46 -2.06
CA THR A 95 -17.79 2.26 -1.20
C THR A 95 -18.38 3.57 -0.72
N PRO A 96 -19.71 3.71 -0.69
CA PRO A 96 -20.38 4.86 -0.06
C PRO A 96 -20.32 4.80 1.48
N HIS A 97 -19.87 3.68 2.07
CA HIS A 97 -19.88 3.40 3.50
C HIS A 97 -18.48 3.23 4.09
N ILE A 98 -17.53 4.08 3.69
CA ILE A 98 -16.12 3.96 4.10
C ILE A 98 -15.92 3.86 5.63
N HIS A 99 -16.66 4.63 6.42
CA HIS A 99 -16.56 4.58 7.88
C HIS A 99 -16.88 3.18 8.42
N GLY A 100 -17.99 2.58 8.00
CA GLY A 100 -18.40 1.24 8.42
C GLY A 100 -17.45 0.15 7.93
N ALA A 101 -16.92 0.28 6.72
CA ALA A 101 -15.94 -0.64 6.17
C ALA A 101 -14.62 -0.63 6.97
N LEU A 102 -14.10 0.55 7.33
CA LEU A 102 -12.91 0.68 8.20
C LEU A 102 -13.14 0.09 9.60
N GLN A 103 -14.33 0.30 10.19
CA GLN A 103 -14.68 -0.36 11.45
C GLN A 103 -14.69 -1.89 11.33
N LYS A 104 -15.20 -2.43 10.20
CA LYS A 104 -15.21 -3.86 9.93
C LYS A 104 -13.80 -4.45 9.85
N ILE A 105 -12.84 -3.75 9.20
CA ILE A 105 -11.42 -4.15 9.18
C ILE A 105 -10.86 -4.24 10.61
N ARG A 106 -11.09 -3.21 11.43
CA ARG A 106 -10.62 -3.20 12.82
C ARG A 106 -11.25 -4.30 13.67
N GLN A 107 -12.54 -4.58 13.47
CA GLN A 107 -13.24 -5.69 14.16
C GLN A 107 -12.69 -7.06 13.77
N ALA A 108 -12.20 -7.21 12.53
CA ALA A 108 -11.50 -8.41 12.07
C ALA A 108 -10.09 -8.58 12.68
N GLY A 109 -9.62 -7.61 13.48
CA GLY A 109 -8.31 -7.65 14.14
C GLY A 109 -7.13 -7.28 13.23
N VAL A 110 -7.40 -6.66 12.09
CA VAL A 110 -6.42 -6.24 11.08
C VAL A 110 -6.28 -4.71 11.10
N LYS A 111 -5.11 -4.20 10.77
CA LYS A 111 -4.89 -2.76 10.62
C LYS A 111 -5.70 -2.20 9.45
N ALA A 112 -6.36 -1.08 9.71
CA ALA A 112 -7.20 -0.42 8.71
C ALA A 112 -6.41 0.66 7.95
N SER A 113 -6.53 0.66 6.63
CA SER A 113 -5.98 1.69 5.77
C SER A 113 -7.03 2.22 4.80
N VAL A 114 -7.03 3.52 4.57
CA VAL A 114 -7.88 4.18 3.56
C VAL A 114 -7.03 4.69 2.42
N VAL A 115 -7.53 4.53 1.20
CA VAL A 115 -6.83 4.88 -0.04
C VAL A 115 -7.55 6.02 -0.76
N ILE A 116 -6.79 6.94 -1.33
CA ILE A 116 -7.30 8.00 -2.22
C ILE A 116 -6.58 7.97 -3.57
N ASN A 117 -7.37 8.03 -4.66
CA ASN A 117 -6.87 8.15 -6.03
C ASN A 117 -6.24 9.53 -6.31
N PRO A 118 -5.46 9.69 -7.40
CA PRO A 118 -4.85 10.98 -7.75
C PRO A 118 -5.86 12.13 -7.85
N GLY A 119 -7.07 11.89 -8.34
CA GLY A 119 -8.13 12.90 -8.46
C GLY A 119 -8.95 13.15 -7.19
N THR A 120 -8.76 12.38 -6.12
CA THR A 120 -9.57 12.47 -4.89
C THR A 120 -8.87 13.35 -3.84
N PRO A 121 -9.53 14.39 -3.30
CA PRO A 121 -8.94 15.26 -2.29
C PRO A 121 -8.87 14.59 -0.92
N VAL A 122 -7.94 15.04 -0.07
CA VAL A 122 -7.79 14.60 1.34
C VAL A 122 -9.06 14.85 2.15
N ASP A 123 -9.81 15.90 1.83
CA ASP A 123 -11.11 16.21 2.45
C ASP A 123 -12.11 15.06 2.45
N SER A 124 -12.02 14.16 1.45
CA SER A 124 -12.87 12.98 1.34
C SER A 124 -12.70 11.97 2.49
N ILE A 125 -11.56 12.00 3.18
CA ILE A 125 -11.21 11.04 4.23
C ILE A 125 -10.94 11.69 5.60
N LYS A 126 -10.98 13.01 5.71
CA LYS A 126 -10.60 13.72 6.96
C LYS A 126 -11.41 13.32 8.19
N HIS A 127 -12.65 12.85 8.00
CA HIS A 127 -13.52 12.42 9.09
C HIS A 127 -13.34 10.95 9.51
N VAL A 128 -12.46 10.20 8.82
CA VAL A 128 -12.14 8.80 9.17
C VAL A 128 -10.67 8.61 9.56
N LEU A 129 -9.85 9.66 9.55
CA LEU A 129 -8.42 9.58 9.89
C LEU A 129 -8.15 9.04 11.31
N ASN A 130 -9.08 9.18 12.23
CA ASN A 130 -8.99 8.60 13.59
C ASN A 130 -9.28 7.10 13.66
N LEU A 131 -9.73 6.49 12.56
CA LEU A 131 -10.06 5.06 12.46
C LEU A 131 -8.96 4.26 11.77
N VAL A 132 -7.97 4.92 11.17
CA VAL A 132 -6.98 4.24 10.33
C VAL A 132 -5.61 4.19 10.98
N ASP A 133 -4.89 3.13 10.68
CA ASP A 133 -3.48 2.92 11.03
C ASP A 133 -2.57 3.39 9.89
N GLN A 134 -3.11 3.54 8.68
CA GLN A 134 -2.39 3.94 7.48
C GLN A 134 -3.32 4.69 6.51
N VAL A 135 -2.75 5.64 5.76
CA VAL A 135 -3.40 6.28 4.60
C VAL A 135 -2.52 6.05 3.39
N LEU A 136 -3.07 5.45 2.35
CA LEU A 136 -2.40 5.24 1.07
C LEU A 136 -2.80 6.33 0.07
N VAL A 137 -1.83 7.07 -0.43
CA VAL A 137 -1.98 8.03 -1.52
C VAL A 137 -1.49 7.38 -2.82
N MET A 138 -2.40 7.19 -3.76
CA MET A 138 -2.01 6.73 -5.10
C MET A 138 -1.23 7.83 -5.82
N THR A 139 -0.02 7.49 -6.26
CA THR A 139 0.88 8.36 -7.02
C THR A 139 0.92 8.01 -8.52
N VAL A 140 0.00 7.15 -8.93
CA VAL A 140 -0.40 6.82 -10.30
C VAL A 140 -1.90 6.53 -10.32
N ASN A 141 -2.54 6.45 -11.49
CA ASN A 141 -3.89 5.89 -11.57
C ASN A 141 -3.82 4.38 -11.31
N PRO A 142 -4.63 3.82 -10.38
CA PRO A 142 -4.57 2.40 -10.04
C PRO A 142 -4.94 1.50 -11.22
N GLY A 143 -4.41 0.26 -11.21
CA GLY A 143 -4.76 -0.78 -12.17
C GLY A 143 -3.60 -1.40 -12.94
N PHE A 144 -2.45 -0.72 -13.05
CA PHE A 144 -1.28 -1.24 -13.77
C PHE A 144 0.02 -0.83 -13.08
N GLY A 145 1.01 -1.72 -13.08
CA GLY A 145 2.36 -1.41 -12.69
C GLY A 145 3.14 -0.62 -13.76
N GLY A 146 4.31 -0.09 -13.40
CA GLY A 146 5.26 0.54 -14.34
C GLY A 146 4.86 1.91 -14.86
N GLN A 147 3.91 2.60 -14.24
CA GLN A 147 3.48 3.96 -14.61
C GLN A 147 4.45 5.02 -14.05
N ALA A 148 4.47 6.19 -14.70
CA ALA A 148 5.23 7.34 -14.24
C ALA A 148 4.63 7.94 -12.98
N PHE A 149 5.48 8.29 -12.03
CA PHE A 149 5.11 9.00 -10.80
C PHE A 149 4.44 10.34 -11.08
N LEU A 150 3.38 10.65 -10.35
CA LEU A 150 2.62 11.90 -10.43
C LEU A 150 3.04 12.85 -9.29
N PRO A 151 3.99 13.77 -9.52
CA PRO A 151 4.56 14.60 -8.44
C PRO A 151 3.54 15.55 -7.80
N GLU A 152 2.46 15.91 -8.48
CA GLU A 152 1.37 16.74 -7.94
C GLU A 152 0.63 16.08 -6.77
N THR A 153 0.69 14.74 -6.66
CA THR A 153 0.08 14.02 -5.53
C THR A 153 0.81 14.26 -4.21
N MET A 154 2.02 14.81 -4.24
CA MET A 154 2.79 15.15 -3.04
C MET A 154 2.15 16.27 -2.21
N ASP A 155 1.31 17.10 -2.81
CA ASP A 155 0.55 18.11 -2.06
C ASP A 155 -0.42 17.44 -1.06
N LYS A 156 -1.03 16.31 -1.45
CA LYS A 156 -1.89 15.52 -0.54
C LYS A 156 -1.08 14.86 0.58
N VAL A 157 0.12 14.39 0.28
CA VAL A 157 1.02 13.79 1.29
C VAL A 157 1.40 14.84 2.34
N ARG A 158 1.73 16.08 1.92
CA ARG A 158 2.03 17.22 2.82
C ARG A 158 0.80 17.58 3.67
N GLU A 159 -0.38 17.64 3.05
CA GLU A 159 -1.63 17.92 3.75
C GLU A 159 -1.94 16.85 4.82
N LEU A 160 -1.79 15.58 4.49
CA LEU A 160 -1.96 14.47 5.45
C LEU A 160 -0.94 14.52 6.59
N ALA A 161 0.32 14.84 6.29
CA ALA A 161 1.36 14.99 7.30
C ALA A 161 1.03 16.13 8.27
N ALA A 162 0.56 17.27 7.76
CA ALA A 162 0.13 18.41 8.57
C ALA A 162 -1.10 18.07 9.44
N LEU A 163 -2.11 17.42 8.87
CA LEU A 163 -3.32 17.00 9.61
C LEU A 163 -2.98 15.96 10.69
N ARG A 164 -2.06 15.05 10.43
CA ARG A 164 -1.59 14.06 11.41
C ARG A 164 -0.97 14.75 12.61
N GLU A 165 -0.11 15.73 12.38
CA GLU A 165 0.54 16.50 13.44
C GLU A 165 -0.47 17.39 14.20
N GLU A 166 -1.28 18.17 13.49
CA GLU A 166 -2.27 19.09 14.07
C GLU A 166 -3.27 18.37 14.99
N LYS A 167 -3.72 17.17 14.58
CA LYS A 167 -4.72 16.39 15.31
C LYS A 167 -4.12 15.37 16.29
N GLY A 168 -2.79 15.27 16.39
CA GLY A 168 -2.10 14.28 17.24
C GLY A 168 -2.43 12.83 16.87
N LEU A 169 -2.63 12.55 15.58
CA LEU A 169 -2.94 11.21 15.06
C LEU A 169 -1.66 10.43 14.76
N ASP A 170 -1.76 9.09 14.81
CA ASP A 170 -0.62 8.19 14.63
C ASP A 170 -0.84 7.18 13.49
N PHE A 171 -1.18 7.66 12.30
CA PHE A 171 -1.23 6.82 11.10
C PHE A 171 0.05 6.94 10.28
N ASP A 172 0.37 5.87 9.54
CA ASP A 172 1.43 5.89 8.52
C ASP A 172 0.89 6.52 7.23
N ILE A 173 1.77 7.18 6.47
CA ILE A 173 1.44 7.70 5.14
C ILE A 173 2.21 6.87 4.12
N GLU A 174 1.46 6.14 3.32
CA GLU A 174 1.96 5.29 2.26
C GLU A 174 1.76 5.95 0.90
N VAL A 175 2.68 5.69 -0.02
CA VAL A 175 2.57 6.11 -1.42
C VAL A 175 2.78 4.90 -2.33
N ASP A 176 1.94 4.79 -3.37
CA ASP A 176 2.01 3.70 -4.34
C ASP A 176 1.90 4.23 -5.77
N GLY A 177 2.92 3.90 -6.57
CA GLY A 177 3.00 4.17 -7.99
C GLY A 177 4.20 5.00 -8.42
N GLY A 178 5.01 4.44 -9.33
CA GLY A 178 6.17 5.11 -9.90
C GLY A 178 7.31 5.39 -8.91
N ILE A 179 7.38 4.62 -7.81
CA ILE A 179 8.43 4.80 -6.81
C ILE A 179 9.73 4.14 -7.28
N ASP A 180 10.76 4.97 -7.32
CA ASP A 180 12.16 4.61 -7.63
C ASP A 180 13.13 5.42 -6.74
N ALA A 181 14.43 5.32 -7.00
CA ALA A 181 15.45 6.01 -6.21
C ALA A 181 15.34 7.55 -6.19
N GLN A 182 14.67 8.14 -7.19
CA GLN A 182 14.49 9.59 -7.28
C GLN A 182 13.17 10.03 -6.65
N SER A 183 12.06 9.39 -7.02
CA SER A 183 10.71 9.76 -6.55
C SER A 183 10.52 9.47 -5.06
N ILE A 184 11.17 8.44 -4.51
CA ILE A 184 11.10 8.11 -3.08
C ILE A 184 11.57 9.26 -2.19
N SER A 185 12.60 10.00 -2.59
CA SER A 185 13.10 11.15 -1.84
C SER A 185 12.06 12.28 -1.80
N GLN A 186 11.38 12.54 -2.92
CA GLN A 186 10.30 13.53 -2.97
C GLN A 186 9.13 13.14 -2.05
N ALA A 187 8.77 11.85 -2.04
CA ALA A 187 7.69 11.35 -1.18
C ALA A 187 8.05 11.41 0.31
N LYS A 188 9.30 11.06 0.68
CA LYS A 188 9.83 11.22 2.04
C LYS A 188 9.78 12.68 2.50
N GLU A 189 10.27 13.61 1.67
CA GLU A 189 10.27 15.05 1.97
C GLU A 189 8.84 15.61 2.16
N ALA A 190 7.87 15.06 1.43
CA ALA A 190 6.46 15.42 1.59
C ALA A 190 5.84 14.88 2.90
N GLY A 191 6.45 13.87 3.54
CA GLY A 191 6.00 13.30 4.82
C GLY A 191 5.51 11.86 4.77
N ALA A 192 5.67 11.16 3.62
CA ALA A 192 5.43 9.73 3.53
C ALA A 192 6.51 8.93 4.30
N ASN A 193 6.12 7.77 4.81
CA ASN A 193 7.01 6.87 5.54
C ASN A 193 6.87 5.40 5.14
N VAL A 194 5.94 5.06 4.24
CA VAL A 194 5.81 3.74 3.62
C VAL A 194 5.83 3.91 2.11
N PHE A 195 6.67 3.14 1.41
CA PHE A 195 6.95 3.35 -0.01
C PHE A 195 6.76 2.06 -0.79
N VAL A 196 5.73 2.03 -1.64
CA VAL A 196 5.43 0.88 -2.50
C VAL A 196 6.19 1.00 -3.81
N ALA A 197 7.04 0.01 -4.09
CA ALA A 197 7.82 -0.05 -5.33
C ALA A 197 7.67 -1.44 -5.98
N GLY A 198 7.03 -1.51 -7.13
CA GLY A 198 6.83 -2.76 -7.88
C GLY A 198 7.92 -2.98 -8.93
N SER A 199 7.69 -2.48 -10.14
CA SER A 199 8.56 -2.68 -11.31
C SER A 199 10.01 -2.25 -11.07
N TYR A 200 10.27 -1.20 -10.31
CA TYR A 200 11.62 -0.77 -9.97
C TYR A 200 12.40 -1.89 -9.25
N VAL A 201 11.76 -2.59 -8.32
CA VAL A 201 12.39 -3.66 -7.53
C VAL A 201 12.56 -4.93 -8.38
N PHE A 202 11.50 -5.37 -9.07
CA PHE A 202 11.47 -6.67 -9.73
C PHE A 202 12.13 -6.70 -11.12
N ASN A 203 12.32 -5.54 -11.78
CA ASN A 203 13.06 -5.45 -13.06
C ASN A 203 14.59 -5.40 -12.90
N GLY A 204 15.12 -5.61 -11.68
CA GLY A 204 16.54 -5.61 -11.40
C GLY A 204 16.95 -6.64 -10.35
N ASP A 205 18.14 -6.50 -9.79
CA ASP A 205 18.52 -7.26 -8.60
C ASP A 205 17.72 -6.75 -7.40
N VAL A 206 16.85 -7.60 -6.86
CA VAL A 206 15.92 -7.25 -5.76
C VAL A 206 16.65 -6.70 -4.55
N LYS A 207 17.79 -7.33 -4.18
CA LYS A 207 18.55 -6.91 -3.00
C LYS A 207 19.20 -5.55 -3.20
N GLU A 208 19.81 -5.33 -4.35
CA GLU A 208 20.40 -4.03 -4.71
C GLU A 208 19.33 -2.93 -4.77
N ARG A 209 18.17 -3.20 -5.38
CA ARG A 209 17.09 -2.24 -5.53
C ARG A 209 16.45 -1.86 -4.20
N VAL A 210 16.17 -2.83 -3.34
CA VAL A 210 15.64 -2.57 -1.99
C VAL A 210 16.65 -1.78 -1.16
N GLN A 211 17.96 -2.12 -1.24
CA GLN A 211 18.98 -1.38 -0.54
C GLN A 211 19.10 0.07 -1.03
N THR A 212 19.06 0.28 -2.35
CA THR A 212 19.06 1.65 -2.93
C THR A 212 17.90 2.49 -2.41
N LEU A 213 16.68 1.93 -2.35
CA LEU A 213 15.53 2.63 -1.78
C LEU A 213 15.73 2.92 -0.28
N ARG A 214 16.27 1.95 0.46
CA ARG A 214 16.57 2.08 1.88
C ARG A 214 17.58 3.20 2.16
N ASP A 215 18.62 3.29 1.35
CA ASP A 215 19.65 4.32 1.47
C ASP A 215 19.07 5.71 1.16
N ALA A 216 18.23 5.82 0.14
CA ALA A 216 17.57 7.07 -0.22
C ALA A 216 16.64 7.62 0.88
N VAL A 217 16.01 6.75 1.68
CA VAL A 217 15.13 7.21 2.77
C VAL A 217 15.87 7.40 4.10
N ASN A 218 17.09 6.87 4.26
CA ASN A 218 17.88 7.01 5.49
C ASN A 218 18.92 8.14 5.40
N GLY A 219 19.30 8.55 4.19
CA GLY A 219 20.16 9.71 3.93
C GLY A 219 19.37 11.00 4.01
#